data_4e6e75d1412b3943f23cb9777e16e940
#
_entry.id   4e6e75d1412b3943f23cb9777e16e940
#
_cell.length_a   1.000
_cell.length_b   1.000
_cell.length_c   1.000
_cell.angle_alpha   90.00
_cell.angle_beta   90.00
_cell.angle_gamma   90.00
#
_symmetry.space_group_name_H-M   'P 1'
#
loop_
_entity.id
_entity.type
_entity.pdbx_description
1 polymer ?
#
loop_
_entity_poly.entity_id
_entity_poly.type
_entity_poly.pdbx_seq_one_letter_code
_entity_poly.pdbx_strand_id
1 'polypeptide(L)'
;MTDKRFLVLTVLIGAVLTVLFWGPLWTGGGFVGGDIYSYYFPQKIFYADQLQSGEWPFWNNRTGHGYPALGESQTGVFYPLNLLLYSWLDVNTAYGFNHLIHYCLAFVFTAGYARRFGLGQVGALLAGLVYVYGWFPPRSCWEWAILGGTWLPAALWSVECLLQTRRWRYAGLLS
;
A
#
# COMPACT_ATOMS: atom_id res chain seq x y z
N MET A 1 -24.11 -15.29 -1.06
CA MET A 1 -23.72 -14.09 -1.83
C MET A 1 -22.71 -14.51 -2.87
N THR A 2 -22.85 -14.07 -4.12
CA THR A 2 -21.87 -14.38 -5.18
C THR A 2 -20.52 -13.77 -4.82
N ASP A 3 -19.41 -14.40 -5.26
CA ASP A 3 -18.06 -13.89 -4.98
C ASP A 3 -17.86 -12.44 -5.42
N LYS A 4 -18.51 -12.03 -6.51
CA LYS A 4 -18.47 -10.63 -6.98
C LYS A 4 -19.13 -9.65 -6.00
N ARG A 5 -20.29 -9.99 -5.45
CA ARG A 5 -20.97 -9.14 -4.46
C ARG A 5 -20.20 -9.04 -3.15
N PHE A 6 -19.57 -10.14 -2.74
CA PHE A 6 -18.69 -10.12 -1.58
C PHE A 6 -17.48 -9.20 -1.80
N LEU A 7 -16.84 -9.29 -2.99
CA LEU A 7 -15.71 -8.43 -3.32
C LEU A 7 -16.08 -6.94 -3.28
N VAL A 8 -17.19 -6.57 -3.93
CA VAL A 8 -17.67 -5.17 -3.90
C VAL A 8 -17.94 -4.70 -2.47
N LEU A 9 -18.62 -5.50 -1.66
CA LEU A 9 -18.87 -5.19 -0.25
C LEU A 9 -17.56 -5.02 0.52
N THR A 10 -16.58 -5.88 0.29
CA THR A 10 -15.27 -5.83 0.95
C THR A 10 -14.51 -4.55 0.59
N VAL A 11 -14.55 -4.14 -0.68
CA VAL A 11 -13.95 -2.87 -1.13
C VAL A 11 -14.62 -1.68 -0.45
N LEU A 12 -15.96 -1.64 -0.42
CA LEU A 12 -16.70 -0.56 0.23
C LEU A 12 -16.42 -0.48 1.73
N ILE A 13 -16.46 -1.62 2.41
CA ILE A 13 -16.14 -1.68 3.85
C ILE A 13 -14.68 -1.26 4.09
N GLY A 14 -13.73 -1.76 3.30
CA GLY A 14 -12.32 -1.39 3.43
C GLY A 14 -12.11 0.11 3.22
N ALA A 15 -12.73 0.71 2.21
CA ALA A 15 -12.66 2.15 1.96
C ALA A 15 -13.25 2.97 3.14
N VAL A 16 -14.45 2.61 3.60
CA VAL A 16 -15.10 3.29 4.74
C VAL A 16 -14.27 3.17 6.01
N LEU A 17 -13.79 1.98 6.34
CA LEU A 17 -12.95 1.77 7.53
C LEU A 17 -11.65 2.57 7.44
N THR A 18 -11.00 2.59 6.27
CA THR A 18 -9.77 3.36 6.06
C THR A 18 -10.01 4.85 6.24
N VAL A 19 -11.07 5.40 5.64
CA VAL A 19 -11.42 6.82 5.78
C VAL A 19 -11.75 7.18 7.23
N LEU A 20 -12.51 6.34 7.94
CA LEU A 20 -12.86 6.58 9.34
C LEU A 20 -11.63 6.48 10.26
N PHE A 21 -10.79 5.46 10.07
CA PHE A 21 -9.61 5.25 10.90
C PHE A 21 -8.59 6.39 10.73
N TRP A 22 -8.40 6.84 9.49
CA TRP A 22 -7.49 7.93 9.15
C TRP A 22 -8.18 9.30 9.11
N GLY A 23 -9.33 9.44 9.77
CA GLY A 23 -10.07 10.70 9.87
C GLY A 23 -9.20 11.94 10.15
N PRO A 24 -8.21 11.89 11.05
CA PRO A 24 -7.31 13.01 11.30
C PRO A 24 -6.58 13.55 10.07
N LEU A 25 -6.27 12.71 9.07
CA LEU A 25 -5.62 13.17 7.83
C LEU A 25 -6.51 14.11 7.02
N TRP A 26 -7.83 13.99 7.13
CA TRP A 26 -8.79 14.82 6.43
C TRP A 26 -9.09 16.13 7.15
N THR A 27 -8.70 16.23 8.42
CA THR A 27 -8.95 17.40 9.30
C THR A 27 -7.69 18.21 9.58
N GLY A 28 -6.67 18.08 8.71
CA GLY A 28 -5.42 18.83 8.86
C GLY A 28 -4.36 18.14 9.71
N GLY A 29 -4.59 16.90 10.13
CA GLY A 29 -3.56 16.07 10.76
C GLY A 29 -2.58 15.50 9.74
N GLY A 30 -1.48 14.93 10.23
CA GLY A 30 -0.48 14.24 9.41
C GLY A 30 0.00 12.96 10.06
N PHE A 31 0.78 12.20 9.34
CA PHE A 31 1.51 11.08 9.93
C PHE A 31 2.57 11.62 10.89
N VAL A 32 2.65 11.04 12.07
CA VAL A 32 3.63 11.45 13.10
C VAL A 32 4.42 10.24 13.55
N GLY A 33 5.73 10.42 13.68
CA GLY A 33 6.63 9.46 14.31
C GLY A 33 7.67 8.83 13.40
N GLY A 34 8.65 8.17 14.01
CA GLY A 34 9.72 7.42 13.36
C GLY A 34 10.45 8.20 12.28
N ASP A 35 10.69 7.54 11.17
CA ASP A 35 11.53 8.04 10.08
C ASP A 35 10.76 8.86 9.03
N ILE A 36 9.50 9.21 9.26
CA ILE A 36 8.67 9.90 8.26
C ILE A 36 9.34 11.19 7.80
N TYR A 37 9.62 12.12 8.70
CA TYR A 37 10.16 13.43 8.36
C TYR A 37 11.69 13.47 8.28
N SER A 38 12.38 12.53 8.94
CA SER A 38 13.84 12.46 8.92
C SER A 38 14.40 11.68 7.72
N TYR A 39 13.61 10.74 7.18
CA TYR A 39 14.07 9.83 6.13
C TYR A 39 13.13 9.81 4.92
N TYR A 40 11.86 9.40 5.06
CA TYR A 40 10.97 9.20 3.92
C TYR A 40 10.58 10.49 3.20
N PHE A 41 10.19 11.52 3.93
CA PHE A 41 9.77 12.78 3.31
C PHE A 41 10.87 13.46 2.50
N PRO A 42 12.12 13.61 2.97
CA PRO A 42 13.20 14.16 2.15
C PRO A 42 13.43 13.38 0.85
N GLN A 43 13.35 12.06 0.90
CA GLN A 43 13.47 11.21 -0.29
C GLN A 43 12.29 11.41 -1.24
N LYS A 44 11.06 11.46 -0.71
CA LYS A 44 9.85 11.65 -1.53
C LYS A 44 9.75 13.05 -2.12
N ILE A 45 10.25 14.07 -1.43
CA ILE A 45 10.36 15.42 -1.99
C ILE A 45 11.32 15.40 -3.20
N PHE A 46 12.51 14.83 -3.05
CA PHE A 46 13.43 14.67 -4.17
C PHE A 46 12.78 13.89 -5.33
N TYR A 47 12.14 12.75 -5.01
CA TYR A 47 11.48 11.88 -5.98
C TYR A 47 10.38 12.63 -6.75
N ALA A 48 9.50 13.33 -6.07
CA ALA A 48 8.42 14.10 -6.68
C ALA A 48 8.95 15.24 -7.56
N ASP A 49 9.94 16.00 -7.06
CA ASP A 49 10.53 17.11 -7.82
C ASP A 49 11.15 16.64 -9.14
N GLN A 50 11.85 15.48 -9.13
CA GLN A 50 12.42 14.91 -10.35
C GLN A 50 11.31 14.50 -11.33
N LEU A 51 10.31 13.73 -10.88
CA LEU A 51 9.21 13.30 -11.75
C LEU A 51 8.43 14.48 -12.32
N GLN A 52 8.12 15.51 -11.52
CA GLN A 52 7.38 16.69 -11.96
C GLN A 52 8.17 17.58 -12.92
N SER A 53 9.51 17.54 -12.86
CA SER A 53 10.38 18.18 -13.85
C SER A 53 10.63 17.33 -15.11
N GLY A 54 10.06 16.12 -15.17
CA GLY A 54 10.24 15.20 -16.29
C GLY A 54 11.56 14.42 -16.26
N GLU A 55 12.24 14.42 -15.13
CA GLU A 55 13.50 13.71 -14.93
C GLU A 55 13.30 12.43 -14.12
N TRP A 56 14.21 11.44 -14.33
CA TRP A 56 14.19 10.23 -13.55
C TRP A 56 15.00 10.39 -12.25
N PRO A 57 14.47 9.96 -11.10
CA PRO A 57 15.12 10.10 -9.80
C PRO A 57 16.21 9.05 -9.58
N PHE A 58 17.26 9.02 -10.40
CA PHE A 58 18.32 8.02 -10.30
C PHE A 58 19.34 8.31 -9.20
N TRP A 59 19.73 9.57 -9.06
CA TRP A 59 20.76 9.99 -8.11
C TRP A 59 20.27 11.14 -7.24
N ASN A 60 20.12 10.88 -5.95
CA ASN A 60 19.73 11.92 -5.01
C ASN A 60 21.00 12.67 -4.53
N ASN A 61 21.14 13.91 -4.96
CA ASN A 61 22.22 14.81 -4.62
C ASN A 61 21.94 15.73 -3.42
N ARG A 62 20.76 15.61 -2.82
CA ARG A 62 20.30 16.50 -1.73
C ARG A 62 20.67 16.01 -0.34
N THR A 63 21.16 14.79 -0.22
CA THR A 63 21.48 14.17 1.09
C THR A 63 22.90 13.67 1.09
N GLY A 64 23.70 14.13 2.05
CA GLY A 64 25.10 13.76 2.20
C GLY A 64 25.93 14.08 0.96
N HIS A 65 26.72 13.12 0.48
CA HIS A 65 27.50 13.24 -0.76
C HIS A 65 26.73 12.75 -2.00
N GLY A 66 25.44 12.53 -1.87
CA GLY A 66 24.59 11.91 -2.88
C GLY A 66 24.63 10.37 -2.83
N TYR A 67 23.54 9.77 -3.29
CA TYR A 67 23.41 8.30 -3.36
C TYR A 67 22.46 7.89 -4.51
N PRO A 68 22.61 6.66 -5.01
CA PRO A 68 21.73 6.14 -6.06
C PRO A 68 20.33 5.86 -5.50
N ALA A 69 19.38 6.77 -5.73
CA ALA A 69 18.00 6.60 -5.28
C ALA A 69 17.33 5.36 -5.91
N LEU A 70 17.76 4.98 -7.11
CA LEU A 70 17.32 3.74 -7.77
C LEU A 70 17.75 2.48 -7.00
N GLY A 71 18.95 2.49 -6.41
CA GLY A 71 19.48 1.38 -5.63
C GLY A 71 18.94 1.32 -4.19
N GLU A 72 18.26 2.38 -3.77
CA GLU A 72 17.63 2.45 -2.46
C GLU A 72 16.20 1.87 -2.56
N SER A 73 16.03 0.65 -2.02
CA SER A 73 14.81 -0.14 -2.20
C SER A 73 13.55 0.49 -1.56
N GLN A 74 13.71 1.30 -0.53
CA GLN A 74 12.60 1.87 0.22
C GLN A 74 11.95 3.08 -0.48
N THR A 75 12.67 3.74 -1.39
CA THR A 75 12.11 4.83 -2.21
C THR A 75 11.03 4.33 -3.15
N GLY A 76 11.17 3.08 -3.64
CA GLY A 76 10.19 2.49 -4.54
C GLY A 76 10.11 3.24 -5.89
N VAL A 77 11.27 3.54 -6.51
CA VAL A 77 11.37 4.38 -7.71
C VAL A 77 10.47 3.91 -8.86
N PHE A 78 10.40 2.61 -9.11
CA PHE A 78 9.56 2.03 -10.17
C PHE A 78 8.21 1.50 -9.69
N TYR A 79 7.84 1.76 -8.44
CA TYR A 79 6.55 1.32 -7.96
C TYR A 79 5.42 2.10 -8.67
N PRO A 80 4.50 1.42 -9.40
CA PRO A 80 3.57 2.10 -10.30
C PRO A 80 2.70 3.16 -9.61
N LEU A 81 2.27 2.88 -8.37
CA LEU A 81 1.46 3.83 -7.62
C LEU A 81 2.27 5.07 -7.20
N ASN A 82 3.56 4.90 -6.87
CA ASN A 82 4.44 6.04 -6.59
C ASN A 82 4.59 6.90 -7.83
N LEU A 83 4.90 6.29 -8.99
CA LEU A 83 5.00 7.01 -10.26
C LEU A 83 3.73 7.82 -10.54
N LEU A 84 2.55 7.22 -10.34
CA LEU A 84 1.28 7.90 -10.57
C LEU A 84 1.06 9.06 -9.59
N LEU A 85 1.20 8.81 -8.29
CA LEU A 85 0.83 9.79 -7.27
C LEU A 85 1.81 10.96 -7.22
N TYR A 86 3.12 10.70 -7.19
CA TYR A 86 4.13 11.73 -7.01
C TYR A 86 4.41 12.55 -8.29
N SER A 87 3.99 12.08 -9.48
CA SER A 87 4.04 12.89 -10.69
C SER A 87 3.00 14.01 -10.72
N TRP A 88 1.90 13.88 -9.98
CA TRP A 88 0.76 14.79 -10.11
C TRP A 88 0.36 15.50 -8.82
N LEU A 89 0.72 14.96 -7.66
CA LEU A 89 0.30 15.46 -6.37
C LEU A 89 1.48 16.02 -5.58
N ASP A 90 1.20 16.94 -4.66
CA ASP A 90 2.19 17.32 -3.66
C ASP A 90 2.55 16.14 -2.75
N VAL A 91 3.72 16.20 -2.14
CA VAL A 91 4.30 15.06 -1.39
C VAL A 91 3.42 14.61 -0.23
N ASN A 92 2.80 15.55 0.51
CA ASN A 92 1.97 15.20 1.65
C ASN A 92 0.72 14.43 1.19
N THR A 93 0.06 14.97 0.16
CA THR A 93 -1.13 14.35 -0.43
C THR A 93 -0.79 12.99 -1.04
N ALA A 94 0.29 12.89 -1.83
CA ALA A 94 0.73 11.65 -2.44
C ALA A 94 1.06 10.58 -1.39
N TYR A 95 1.80 10.95 -0.34
CA TYR A 95 2.15 10.06 0.76
C TYR A 95 0.92 9.58 1.52
N GLY A 96 -0.02 10.47 1.81
CA GLY A 96 -1.30 10.14 2.45
C GLY A 96 -2.11 9.16 1.59
N PHE A 97 -2.33 9.46 0.32
CA PHE A 97 -3.07 8.58 -0.59
C PHE A 97 -2.40 7.22 -0.79
N ASN A 98 -1.07 7.19 -0.86
CA ASN A 98 -0.34 5.93 -0.95
C ASN A 98 -0.68 5.01 0.24
N HIS A 99 -0.64 5.53 1.46
CA HIS A 99 -1.02 4.77 2.66
C HIS A 99 -2.48 4.33 2.64
N LEU A 100 -3.41 5.25 2.35
CA LEU A 100 -4.85 4.95 2.36
C LEU A 100 -5.22 3.86 1.35
N ILE A 101 -4.66 3.94 0.14
CA ILE A 101 -4.88 2.93 -0.89
C ILE A 101 -4.36 1.56 -0.41
N HIS A 102 -3.16 1.52 0.19
CA HIS A 102 -2.60 0.26 0.67
C HIS A 102 -3.37 -0.33 1.85
N TYR A 103 -3.89 0.49 2.76
CA TYR A 103 -4.78 0.00 3.81
C TYR A 103 -6.03 -0.67 3.24
N CYS A 104 -6.68 -0.03 2.27
CA CYS A 104 -7.85 -0.59 1.61
C CYS A 104 -7.52 -1.88 0.85
N LEU A 105 -6.44 -1.89 0.06
CA LEU A 105 -5.99 -3.06 -0.69
C LEU A 105 -5.62 -4.22 0.23
N ALA A 106 -4.90 -3.98 1.32
CA ALA A 106 -4.54 -5.00 2.29
C ALA A 106 -5.77 -5.65 2.92
N PHE A 107 -6.79 -4.84 3.25
CA PHE A 107 -8.06 -5.34 3.75
C PHE A 107 -8.74 -6.27 2.73
N VAL A 108 -8.84 -5.82 1.48
CA VAL A 108 -9.47 -6.59 0.39
C VAL A 108 -8.72 -7.88 0.11
N PHE A 109 -7.39 -7.83 0.02
CA PHE A 109 -6.57 -9.01 -0.26
C PHE A 109 -6.64 -10.03 0.88
N THR A 110 -6.59 -9.57 2.12
CA THR A 110 -6.68 -10.47 3.30
C THR A 110 -8.05 -11.12 3.37
N ALA A 111 -9.13 -10.36 3.19
CA ALA A 111 -10.48 -10.92 3.18
C ALA A 111 -10.69 -11.89 2.01
N GLY A 112 -10.15 -11.57 0.82
CA GLY A 112 -10.17 -12.44 -0.35
C GLY A 112 -9.42 -13.76 -0.10
N TYR A 113 -8.23 -13.69 0.47
CA TYR A 113 -7.44 -14.86 0.86
C TYR A 113 -8.18 -15.72 1.88
N ALA A 114 -8.68 -15.11 2.96
CA ALA A 114 -9.42 -15.81 4.01
C ALA A 114 -10.67 -16.54 3.47
N ARG A 115 -11.36 -15.95 2.49
CA ARG A 115 -12.46 -16.61 1.78
C ARG A 115 -12.02 -17.85 1.01
N ARG A 116 -10.86 -17.78 0.37
CA ARG A 116 -10.29 -18.93 -0.34
C ARG A 116 -9.89 -20.07 0.59
N PHE A 117 -9.49 -19.72 1.80
CA PHE A 117 -9.16 -20.67 2.86
C PHE A 117 -10.42 -21.28 3.53
N GLY A 118 -11.61 -20.95 3.07
CA GLY A 118 -12.87 -21.54 3.51
C GLY A 118 -13.59 -20.78 4.63
N LEU A 119 -13.08 -19.61 5.06
CA LEU A 119 -13.78 -18.84 6.09
C LEU A 119 -15.12 -18.28 5.55
N GLY A 120 -16.12 -18.20 6.44
CA GLY A 120 -17.37 -17.48 6.17
C GLY A 120 -17.12 -15.99 5.92
N GLN A 121 -18.12 -15.28 5.39
CA GLN A 121 -17.99 -13.86 5.03
C GLN A 121 -17.57 -12.99 6.22
N VAL A 122 -18.22 -13.18 7.37
CA VAL A 122 -17.90 -12.45 8.61
C VAL A 122 -16.47 -12.74 9.06
N GLY A 123 -16.07 -14.01 9.07
CA GLY A 123 -14.70 -14.40 9.44
C GLY A 123 -13.64 -13.81 8.51
N ALA A 124 -13.94 -13.73 7.21
CA ALA A 124 -13.03 -13.12 6.25
C ALA A 124 -12.89 -11.60 6.43
N LEU A 125 -13.99 -10.90 6.71
CA LEU A 125 -13.95 -9.46 7.03
C LEU A 125 -13.21 -9.19 8.34
N LEU A 126 -13.44 -10.02 9.36
CA LEU A 126 -12.70 -9.93 10.63
C LEU A 126 -11.20 -10.18 10.42
N ALA A 127 -10.81 -11.15 9.61
CA ALA A 127 -9.42 -11.38 9.27
C ALA A 127 -8.77 -10.15 8.63
N GLY A 128 -9.44 -9.51 7.68
CA GLY A 128 -9.00 -8.25 7.08
C GLY A 128 -8.85 -7.13 8.12
N LEU A 129 -9.82 -6.97 8.99
CA LEU A 129 -9.81 -5.95 10.05
C LEU A 129 -8.65 -6.17 11.03
N VAL A 130 -8.47 -7.38 11.51
CA VAL A 130 -7.38 -7.70 12.45
C VAL A 130 -6.02 -7.54 11.79
N TYR A 131 -5.85 -8.01 10.56
CA TYR A 131 -4.59 -7.88 9.84
C TYR A 131 -4.20 -6.41 9.63
N VAL A 132 -5.10 -5.62 9.06
CA VAL A 132 -4.78 -4.23 8.70
C VAL A 132 -4.69 -3.34 9.94
N TYR A 133 -5.72 -3.30 10.75
CA TYR A 133 -5.80 -2.34 11.86
C TYR A 133 -5.11 -2.81 13.15
N GLY A 134 -4.79 -4.09 13.26
CA GLY A 134 -3.96 -4.62 14.33
C GLY A 134 -2.46 -4.51 14.05
N TRP A 135 -2.04 -4.59 12.76
CA TRP A 135 -0.63 -4.67 12.40
C TRP A 135 -0.06 -3.38 11.77
N PHE A 136 -0.80 -2.70 10.89
CA PHE A 136 -0.30 -1.55 10.14
C PHE A 136 -0.11 -0.28 10.98
N PRO A 137 -1.00 0.11 11.91
CA PRO A 137 -0.89 1.39 12.59
C PRO A 137 0.46 1.63 13.28
N PRO A 138 1.02 0.67 14.04
CA PRO A 138 2.35 0.85 14.65
C PRO A 138 3.49 0.97 13.63
N ARG A 139 3.23 0.64 12.35
CA ARG A 139 4.22 0.62 11.26
C ARG A 139 3.96 1.69 10.21
N SER A 140 3.02 2.59 10.45
CA SER A 140 2.69 3.69 9.53
C SER A 140 3.88 4.62 9.26
N CYS A 141 4.88 4.64 10.15
CA CYS A 141 6.12 5.35 9.94
C CYS A 141 7.12 4.63 9.01
N TRP A 142 6.84 3.38 8.61
CA TRP A 142 7.66 2.57 7.71
C TRP A 142 6.89 2.28 6.44
N GLU A 143 6.98 3.16 5.45
CA GLU A 143 6.24 3.03 4.19
C GLU A 143 6.45 1.65 3.54
N TRP A 144 7.70 1.18 3.46
CA TRP A 144 8.02 -0.13 2.88
C TRP A 144 7.30 -1.30 3.58
N ALA A 145 7.09 -1.18 4.90
CA ALA A 145 6.39 -2.22 5.66
C ALA A 145 4.89 -2.25 5.32
N ILE A 146 4.29 -1.09 5.08
CA ILE A 146 2.89 -0.99 4.64
C ILE A 146 2.74 -1.57 3.23
N LEU A 147 3.63 -1.20 2.31
CA LEU A 147 3.61 -1.73 0.95
C LEU A 147 3.80 -3.26 0.94
N GLY A 148 4.87 -3.74 1.58
CA GLY A 148 5.16 -5.17 1.66
C GLY A 148 4.04 -5.96 2.34
N GLY A 149 3.51 -5.44 3.46
CA GLY A 149 2.37 -6.02 4.17
C GLY A 149 1.10 -6.07 3.34
N THR A 150 0.90 -5.13 2.42
CA THR A 150 -0.26 -5.13 1.51
C THR A 150 -0.17 -6.25 0.49
N TRP A 151 1.00 -6.45 -0.11
CA TRP A 151 1.17 -7.44 -1.17
C TRP A 151 1.32 -8.87 -0.66
N LEU A 152 1.69 -9.08 0.60
CA LEU A 152 1.79 -10.42 1.18
C LEU A 152 0.47 -11.22 1.09
N PRO A 153 -0.68 -10.73 1.59
CA PRO A 153 -1.95 -11.47 1.43
C PRO A 153 -2.40 -11.59 -0.03
N ALA A 154 -2.06 -10.65 -0.91
CA ALA A 154 -2.32 -10.76 -2.34
C ALA A 154 -1.55 -11.92 -2.96
N ALA A 155 -0.27 -12.06 -2.65
CA ALA A 155 0.57 -13.17 -3.11
C ALA A 155 0.03 -14.51 -2.59
N LEU A 156 -0.28 -14.61 -1.31
CA LEU A 156 -0.87 -15.82 -0.72
C LEU A 156 -2.21 -16.17 -1.36
N TRP A 157 -3.06 -15.17 -1.62
CA TRP A 157 -4.33 -15.37 -2.33
C TRP A 157 -4.12 -15.89 -3.74
N SER A 158 -3.15 -15.33 -4.46
CA SER A 158 -2.82 -15.76 -5.83
C SER A 158 -2.30 -17.19 -5.86
N VAL A 159 -1.41 -17.57 -4.94
CA VAL A 159 -0.92 -18.94 -4.79
C VAL A 159 -2.08 -19.90 -4.52
N GLU A 160 -2.95 -19.57 -3.57
CA GLU A 160 -4.10 -20.42 -3.24
C GLU A 160 -5.06 -20.57 -4.43
N CYS A 161 -5.34 -19.47 -5.15
CA CYS A 161 -6.13 -19.54 -6.37
C CYS A 161 -5.48 -20.40 -7.45
N LEU A 162 -4.16 -20.32 -7.61
CA LEU A 162 -3.41 -21.16 -8.56
C LEU A 162 -3.50 -22.62 -8.19
N LEU A 163 -3.30 -22.98 -6.94
CA LEU A 163 -3.36 -24.36 -6.44
C LEU A 163 -4.73 -24.97 -6.62
N GLN A 164 -5.80 -24.23 -6.28
CA GLN A 164 -7.17 -24.71 -6.35
C GLN A 164 -7.70 -24.81 -7.79
N THR A 165 -7.33 -23.85 -8.65
CA THR A 165 -7.95 -23.75 -9.99
C THR A 165 -7.05 -24.23 -11.11
N ARG A 166 -5.74 -24.38 -10.87
CA ARG A 166 -4.69 -24.72 -11.87
C ARG A 166 -4.65 -23.75 -13.06
N ARG A 167 -5.09 -22.50 -12.88
CA ARG A 167 -5.12 -21.47 -13.93
C ARG A 167 -3.92 -20.54 -13.81
N TRP A 168 -3.03 -20.57 -14.80
CA TRP A 168 -1.79 -19.81 -14.85
C TRP A 168 -1.96 -18.28 -14.76
N ARG A 169 -3.15 -17.75 -15.06
CA ARG A 169 -3.45 -16.32 -14.86
C ARG A 169 -3.18 -15.83 -13.44
N TYR A 170 -3.25 -16.69 -12.45
CA TYR A 170 -2.95 -16.32 -11.07
C TYR A 170 -1.44 -16.28 -10.78
N ALA A 171 -0.61 -16.96 -11.59
CA ALA A 171 0.83 -16.83 -11.49
C ALA A 171 1.33 -15.45 -11.92
N GLY A 172 0.66 -14.81 -12.89
CA GLY A 172 1.00 -13.46 -13.34
C GLY A 172 0.78 -12.36 -12.30
N LEU A 173 0.10 -12.63 -11.19
CA LEU A 173 -0.02 -11.71 -10.06
C LEU A 173 1.15 -11.84 -9.06
N LEU A 174 2.07 -12.79 -9.28
CA LEU A 174 3.23 -13.06 -8.43
C LEU A 174 4.53 -12.50 -9.04
N SER A 175 4.48 -12.04 -10.30
CA SER A 175 5.57 -11.41 -11.04
C SER A 175 5.46 -9.89 -10.98
#